data_fb5052e6b7c5c8de45c4e0f52f006979
#
_entry.id   fb5052e6b7c5c8de45c4e0f52f006979
#
_cell.length_a   1.000
_cell.length_b   1.000
_cell.length_c   1.000
_cell.angle_alpha   90.00
_cell.angle_beta   90.00
_cell.angle_gamma   90.00
#
_symmetry.space_group_name_H-M   'P 1'
#
loop_
_entity.id
_entity.type
_entity.pdbx_description
1 polymer ?
#
loop_
_entity_poly.entity_id
_entity_poly.type
_entity_poly.pdbx_seq_one_letter_code
_entity_poly.pdbx_strand_id
1 'polypeptide(L)'
;MEKTNNINSLDDEFDYSTVPGWYTLCFNADCPLHGNCMRFLAGSHAPETLETCRCVLPHTQKNGQCRWFDKIEVMTMAAGFTHLYDNVLKKDYTPMRKSLTALLIGTKQYYQFLRGERGLTTGQQEMIRRIVRGFGYDWDVPFDRYYEAYSFGNPPTDQ
;
A
#
# COMPACT_ATOMS: atom_id res chain seq x y z
N MET A 1 -16.22 14.53 -18.23
CA MET A 1 -16.46 14.96 -16.84
C MET A 1 -15.24 14.53 -16.02
N GLU A 2 -14.35 15.46 -15.78
CA GLU A 2 -13.20 15.23 -14.88
C GLU A 2 -13.74 15.10 -13.46
N LYS A 3 -13.49 13.95 -12.83
CA LYS A 3 -13.68 13.80 -11.38
C LYS A 3 -12.56 14.59 -10.71
N THR A 4 -12.83 15.83 -10.33
CA THR A 4 -12.04 16.55 -9.36
C THR A 4 -12.12 15.76 -8.05
N ASN A 5 -11.08 14.98 -7.77
CA ASN A 5 -10.89 14.35 -6.47
C ASN A 5 -10.79 15.46 -5.43
N ASN A 6 -11.81 15.57 -4.60
CA ASN A 6 -11.86 16.51 -3.50
C ASN A 6 -10.93 15.97 -2.39
N ILE A 7 -9.66 16.37 -2.47
CA ILE A 7 -8.59 15.96 -1.53
C ILE A 7 -8.88 16.48 -0.11
N ASN A 8 -9.66 17.56 0.02
CA ASN A 8 -9.97 18.19 1.31
C ASN A 8 -10.84 17.34 2.26
N SER A 9 -11.48 16.27 1.79
CA SER A 9 -12.27 15.36 2.65
C SER A 9 -11.46 14.18 3.20
N LEU A 10 -10.27 13.95 2.66
CA LEU A 10 -9.39 12.84 3.08
C LEU A 10 -8.44 13.27 4.22
N ASP A 11 -8.14 14.58 4.34
CA ASP A 11 -7.28 15.11 5.39
C ASP A 11 -7.89 14.94 6.79
N ASP A 12 -9.20 15.09 6.93
CA ASP A 12 -9.89 14.98 8.23
C ASP A 12 -10.01 13.52 8.74
N GLU A 13 -9.77 12.53 7.88
CA GLU A 13 -9.87 11.09 8.19
C GLU A 13 -8.53 10.34 8.07
N PHE A 14 -7.40 11.05 7.96
CA PHE A 14 -6.10 10.40 7.84
C PHE A 14 -5.73 9.62 9.11
N ASP A 15 -5.61 8.31 8.96
CA ASP A 15 -5.22 7.42 10.06
C ASP A 15 -3.69 7.21 10.07
N TYR A 16 -3.00 7.86 11.00
CA TYR A 16 -1.55 7.71 11.16
C TYR A 16 -1.11 6.27 11.45
N SER A 17 -1.98 5.43 12.01
CA SER A 17 -1.65 4.02 12.28
C SER A 17 -1.31 3.22 11.01
N THR A 18 -1.75 3.71 9.85
CA THR A 18 -1.45 3.12 8.54
C THR A 18 -0.06 3.49 8.01
N VAL A 19 0.60 4.49 8.60
CA VAL A 19 1.93 4.94 8.17
C VAL A 19 2.98 3.88 8.55
N PRO A 20 3.74 3.36 7.56
CA PRO A 20 4.78 2.38 7.87
C PRO A 20 5.88 2.98 8.75
N GLY A 21 6.38 2.21 9.71
CA GLY A 21 7.42 2.67 10.63
C GLY A 21 8.75 3.09 9.96
N TRP A 22 9.00 2.64 8.74
CA TRP A 22 10.17 3.03 7.93
C TRP A 22 9.96 4.32 7.13
N TYR A 23 8.72 4.84 7.06
CA TYR A 23 8.40 6.00 6.22
C TYR A 23 8.99 7.28 6.80
N THR A 24 9.71 8.03 5.96
CA THR A 24 10.33 9.30 6.35
C THR A 24 9.30 10.41 6.30
N LEU A 25 9.09 11.09 7.41
CA LEU A 25 8.11 12.17 7.58
C LEU A 25 8.67 13.53 7.14
N CYS A 26 7.81 14.53 7.00
CA CYS A 26 8.18 15.92 6.81
C CYS A 26 7.28 16.82 7.66
N PHE A 27 7.87 17.86 8.29
CA PHE A 27 7.16 18.80 9.16
C PHE A 27 7.24 20.24 8.64
N ASN A 28 7.73 20.46 7.41
CA ASN A 28 7.94 21.79 6.85
C ASN A 28 6.65 22.36 6.25
N ALA A 29 5.89 23.10 7.05
CA ALA A 29 4.66 23.77 6.63
C ALA A 29 4.90 24.92 5.61
N ASP A 30 6.11 25.46 5.55
CA ASP A 30 6.48 26.54 4.61
C ASP A 30 6.85 26.01 3.22
N CYS A 31 6.90 24.70 3.05
CA CYS A 31 7.19 24.09 1.76
C CYS A 31 6.03 24.32 0.78
N PRO A 32 6.27 24.88 -0.43
CA PRO A 32 5.21 25.12 -1.41
C PRO A 32 4.54 23.83 -1.92
N LEU A 33 5.17 22.68 -1.71
CA LEU A 33 4.67 21.36 -2.11
C LEU A 33 3.89 20.64 -1.00
N HIS A 34 3.83 21.21 0.21
CA HIS A 34 3.30 20.52 1.39
C HIS A 34 1.85 20.01 1.19
N GLY A 35 1.00 20.79 0.52
CA GLY A 35 -0.41 20.45 0.33
C GLY A 35 -0.67 19.21 -0.55
N ASN A 36 0.33 18.71 -1.25
CA ASN A 36 0.23 17.50 -2.08
C ASN A 36 1.36 16.50 -1.80
N CYS A 37 1.97 16.60 -0.62
CA CYS A 37 3.09 15.77 -0.21
C CYS A 37 2.67 14.77 0.87
N MET A 38 2.77 13.48 0.56
CA MET A 38 2.43 12.39 1.48
C MET A 38 3.28 12.42 2.76
N ARG A 39 4.56 12.82 2.66
CA ARG A 39 5.45 12.92 3.82
C ARG A 39 5.03 14.01 4.79
N PHE A 40 4.52 15.12 4.26
CA PHE A 40 3.98 16.20 5.08
C PHE A 40 2.62 15.82 5.66
N LEU A 41 1.73 15.20 4.89
CA LEU A 41 0.45 14.70 5.37
C LEU A 41 0.65 13.75 6.55
N ALA A 42 1.52 12.76 6.40
CA ALA A 42 1.85 11.83 7.48
C ALA A 42 2.49 12.52 8.69
N GLY A 43 3.42 13.46 8.46
CA GLY A 43 4.06 14.22 9.54
C GLY A 43 3.09 15.12 10.31
N SER A 44 2.17 15.78 9.62
CA SER A 44 1.16 16.66 10.25
C SER A 44 0.16 15.91 11.14
N HIS A 45 -0.01 14.60 10.91
CA HIS A 45 -0.89 13.72 11.70
C HIS A 45 -0.12 12.81 12.66
N ALA A 46 1.18 13.03 12.82
CA ALA A 46 1.98 12.26 13.78
C ALA A 46 1.44 12.46 15.21
N PRO A 47 1.22 11.38 15.98
CA PRO A 47 0.67 11.49 17.32
C PRO A 47 1.68 12.14 18.27
N GLU A 48 1.19 12.84 19.30
CA GLU A 48 2.03 13.47 20.32
C GLU A 48 2.90 12.47 21.11
N THR A 49 2.52 11.20 21.08
CA THR A 49 3.29 10.11 21.69
C THR A 49 4.52 9.70 20.88
N LEU A 50 4.66 10.19 19.65
CA LEU A 50 5.83 9.92 18.79
C LEU A 50 6.99 10.83 19.22
N GLU A 51 7.95 10.30 19.96
CA GLU A 51 9.09 11.06 20.47
C GLU A 51 10.22 11.22 19.44
N THR A 52 10.40 10.24 18.55
CA THR A 52 11.49 10.26 17.54
C THR A 52 11.00 9.68 16.20
N CYS A 53 11.53 10.23 15.11
CA CYS A 53 11.23 9.71 13.77
C CYS A 53 12.35 10.06 12.78
N ARG A 54 12.31 9.41 11.60
CA ARG A 54 13.08 9.87 10.44
C ARG A 54 12.31 11.02 9.79
N CYS A 55 12.95 12.14 9.54
CA CYS A 55 12.32 13.26 8.86
C CYS A 55 13.20 13.90 7.79
N VAL A 56 12.56 14.53 6.81
CA VAL A 56 13.22 15.38 5.82
C VAL A 56 13.46 16.74 6.44
N LEU A 57 14.69 17.22 6.34
CA LEU A 57 15.07 18.53 6.88
C LEU A 57 14.57 19.67 5.97
N PRO A 58 14.14 20.82 6.53
CA PRO A 58 13.56 21.92 5.76
C PRO A 58 14.42 22.44 4.62
N HIS A 59 15.75 22.46 4.80
CA HIS A 59 16.69 22.95 3.78
C HIS A 59 16.80 22.04 2.54
N THR A 60 16.18 20.87 2.57
CA THR A 60 16.16 19.95 1.42
C THR A 60 15.29 20.48 0.29
N GLN A 61 14.25 21.25 0.64
CA GLN A 61 13.42 21.97 -0.34
C GLN A 61 14.20 23.18 -0.85
N LYS A 62 14.36 23.30 -2.17
CA LYS A 62 15.05 24.42 -2.84
C LYS A 62 14.31 24.79 -4.11
N ASN A 63 14.08 26.10 -4.29
CA ASN A 63 13.51 26.65 -5.52
C ASN A 63 12.16 25.96 -5.94
N GLY A 64 11.30 25.66 -4.98
CA GLY A 64 10.03 24.99 -5.27
C GLY A 64 10.14 23.50 -5.59
N GLN A 65 11.32 22.89 -5.42
CA GLN A 65 11.58 21.48 -5.68
C GLN A 65 12.08 20.78 -4.42
N CYS A 66 11.71 19.52 -4.27
CA CYS A 66 12.19 18.65 -3.20
C CYS A 66 12.43 17.25 -3.73
N ARG A 67 13.65 16.74 -3.59
CA ARG A 67 14.01 15.37 -4.01
C ARG A 67 13.26 14.29 -3.21
N TRP A 68 12.71 14.66 -2.06
CA TRP A 68 11.93 13.79 -1.18
C TRP A 68 10.43 13.96 -1.36
N PHE A 69 10.01 14.79 -2.33
CA PHE A 69 8.59 14.95 -2.62
C PHE A 69 7.97 13.58 -2.96
N ASP A 70 6.89 13.27 -2.27
CA ASP A 70 6.12 12.05 -2.47
C ASP A 70 4.66 12.46 -2.62
N LYS A 71 4.16 12.34 -3.84
CA LYS A 71 2.81 12.79 -4.17
C LYS A 71 1.78 11.96 -3.40
N ILE A 72 0.74 12.62 -2.89
CA ILE A 72 -0.40 11.93 -2.28
C ILE A 72 -1.11 11.11 -3.36
N GLU A 73 -1.08 9.80 -3.21
CA GLU A 73 -1.76 8.87 -4.10
C GLU A 73 -2.56 7.85 -3.29
N VAL A 74 -3.73 7.52 -3.81
CA VAL A 74 -4.61 6.49 -3.25
C VAL A 74 -4.59 5.29 -4.17
N MET A 75 -4.49 4.11 -3.60
CA MET A 75 -4.52 2.85 -4.34
C MET A 75 -5.67 1.98 -3.86
N THR A 76 -6.22 1.18 -4.76
CA THR A 76 -7.23 0.17 -4.43
C THR A 76 -6.55 -1.08 -3.91
N MET A 77 -6.69 -1.33 -2.63
CA MET A 77 -6.23 -2.54 -1.95
C MET A 77 -7.28 -3.63 -2.06
N ALA A 78 -6.86 -4.88 -2.14
CA ALA A 78 -7.72 -6.04 -1.97
C ALA A 78 -7.42 -6.73 -0.64
N ALA A 79 -8.43 -7.26 0.01
CA ALA A 79 -8.27 -7.99 1.27
C ALA A 79 -9.02 -9.31 1.22
N GLY A 80 -8.29 -10.39 1.52
CA GLY A 80 -8.81 -11.75 1.50
C GLY A 80 -8.96 -12.34 0.09
N PHE A 81 -8.75 -13.63 0.00
CA PHE A 81 -9.02 -14.43 -1.21
C PHE A 81 -9.46 -15.84 -0.80
N THR A 82 -10.39 -15.90 0.17
CA THR A 82 -10.84 -17.16 0.78
C THR A 82 -11.54 -18.08 -0.22
N HIS A 83 -12.11 -17.51 -1.28
CA HIS A 83 -12.82 -18.25 -2.34
C HIS A 83 -11.96 -18.57 -3.57
N LEU A 84 -10.67 -18.25 -3.55
CA LEU A 84 -9.76 -18.44 -4.68
C LEU A 84 -9.74 -19.89 -5.17
N TYR A 85 -9.80 -20.84 -4.26
CA TYR A 85 -9.67 -22.27 -4.58
C TYR A 85 -10.98 -23.00 -4.88
N ASP A 86 -12.12 -22.32 -4.76
CA ASP A 86 -13.44 -22.95 -4.92
C ASP A 86 -13.61 -23.60 -6.31
N ASN A 87 -12.99 -23.01 -7.33
CA ASN A 87 -13.03 -23.50 -8.70
C ASN A 87 -11.67 -24.03 -9.21
N VAL A 88 -10.73 -24.29 -8.32
CA VAL A 88 -9.43 -24.85 -8.66
C VAL A 88 -9.47 -26.38 -8.59
N LEU A 89 -8.98 -27.05 -9.63
CA LEU A 89 -8.88 -28.50 -9.65
C LEU A 89 -7.97 -29.01 -8.53
N LYS A 90 -8.34 -30.12 -7.92
CA LYS A 90 -7.58 -30.71 -6.78
C LYS A 90 -6.10 -30.92 -7.08
N LYS A 91 -5.75 -31.28 -8.33
CA LYS A 91 -4.35 -31.46 -8.76
C LYS A 91 -3.53 -30.16 -8.71
N ASP A 92 -4.17 -29.00 -8.91
CA ASP A 92 -3.52 -27.70 -9.01
C ASP A 92 -3.50 -26.96 -7.65
N TYR A 93 -4.31 -27.37 -6.69
CA TYR A 93 -4.42 -26.72 -5.37
C TYR A 93 -3.08 -26.60 -4.66
N THR A 94 -2.36 -27.71 -4.47
CA THR A 94 -1.09 -27.72 -3.73
C THR A 94 0.02 -26.92 -4.44
N PRO A 95 0.26 -27.09 -5.76
CA PRO A 95 1.28 -26.31 -6.44
C PRO A 95 0.92 -24.82 -6.52
N MET A 96 -0.35 -24.47 -6.73
CA MET A 96 -0.79 -23.07 -6.71
C MET A 96 -0.58 -22.43 -5.33
N ARG A 97 -0.97 -23.11 -4.25
CA ARG A 97 -0.74 -22.64 -2.88
C ARG A 97 0.75 -22.43 -2.58
N LYS A 98 1.62 -23.31 -3.04
CA LYS A 98 3.08 -23.15 -2.89
C LYS A 98 3.57 -21.89 -3.61
N SER A 99 3.12 -21.65 -4.84
CA SER A 99 3.50 -20.45 -5.59
C SER A 99 3.04 -19.17 -4.91
N LEU A 100 1.79 -19.14 -4.41
CA LEU A 100 1.25 -17.99 -3.68
C LEU A 100 1.95 -17.78 -2.34
N THR A 101 2.30 -18.85 -1.61
CA THR A 101 3.05 -18.75 -0.36
C THR A 101 4.45 -18.17 -0.59
N ALA A 102 5.11 -18.55 -1.69
CA ALA A 102 6.42 -17.99 -2.07
C ALA A 102 6.29 -16.51 -2.44
N LEU A 103 5.27 -16.13 -3.23
CA LEU A 103 5.00 -14.75 -3.59
C LEU A 103 4.77 -13.86 -2.35
N LEU A 104 4.03 -14.34 -1.37
CA LEU A 104 3.62 -13.60 -0.17
C LEU A 104 4.58 -13.78 1.02
N ILE A 105 5.80 -14.23 0.72
CA ILE A 105 6.94 -14.28 1.65
C ILE A 105 6.68 -15.17 2.90
N GLY A 106 6.13 -16.34 2.65
CA GLY A 106 6.04 -17.39 3.68
C GLY A 106 4.62 -17.70 4.16
N THR A 107 4.53 -18.80 4.88
CA THR A 107 3.25 -19.40 5.28
C THR A 107 2.43 -18.48 6.21
N LYS A 108 3.08 -17.83 7.18
CA LYS A 108 2.39 -16.93 8.11
C LYS A 108 1.74 -15.76 7.37
N GLN A 109 2.51 -15.09 6.52
CA GLN A 109 2.04 -13.97 5.72
C GLN A 109 0.96 -14.40 4.73
N TYR A 110 1.13 -15.54 4.07
CA TYR A 110 0.11 -16.11 3.19
C TYR A 110 -1.26 -16.21 3.87
N TYR A 111 -1.34 -16.76 5.08
CA TYR A 111 -2.60 -16.87 5.80
C TYR A 111 -3.16 -15.53 6.28
N GLN A 112 -2.30 -14.54 6.61
CA GLN A 112 -2.75 -13.19 6.92
C GLN A 112 -3.40 -12.50 5.71
N PHE A 113 -2.79 -12.65 4.52
CA PHE A 113 -3.38 -12.15 3.28
C PHE A 113 -4.64 -12.90 2.88
N LEU A 114 -4.62 -14.24 3.00
CA LEU A 114 -5.78 -15.08 2.68
C LEU A 114 -7.02 -14.67 3.47
N ARG A 115 -6.87 -14.44 4.76
CA ARG A 115 -7.97 -14.03 5.65
C ARG A 115 -8.31 -12.54 5.61
N GLY A 116 -7.58 -11.76 4.84
CA GLY A 116 -7.78 -10.32 4.73
C GLY A 116 -7.31 -9.51 5.93
N GLU A 117 -6.47 -10.07 6.79
CA GLU A 117 -5.82 -9.36 7.90
C GLU A 117 -4.77 -8.36 7.39
N ARG A 118 -4.22 -8.64 6.21
CA ARG A 118 -3.32 -7.75 5.47
C ARG A 118 -3.87 -7.49 4.09
N GLY A 119 -3.77 -6.21 3.66
CA GLY A 119 -4.19 -5.82 2.32
C GLY A 119 -3.14 -6.10 1.25
N LEU A 120 -3.61 -6.50 0.09
CA LEU A 120 -2.81 -6.72 -1.12
C LEU A 120 -2.76 -5.44 -1.95
N THR A 121 -1.56 -4.99 -2.27
CA THR A 121 -1.36 -3.88 -3.21
C THR A 121 -1.80 -4.27 -4.62
N THR A 122 -2.03 -3.28 -5.48
CA THR A 122 -2.38 -3.51 -6.89
C THR A 122 -1.38 -4.42 -7.60
N GLY A 123 -0.09 -4.23 -7.33
CA GLY A 123 0.97 -5.09 -7.87
C GLY A 123 0.87 -6.54 -7.40
N GLN A 124 0.63 -6.76 -6.10
CA GLN A 124 0.44 -8.10 -5.55
C GLN A 124 -0.81 -8.78 -6.10
N GLN A 125 -1.92 -8.05 -6.25
CA GLN A 125 -3.14 -8.55 -6.88
C GLN A 125 -2.86 -9.05 -8.29
N GLU A 126 -2.13 -8.28 -9.10
CA GLU A 126 -1.79 -8.67 -10.47
C GLU A 126 -0.85 -9.88 -10.51
N MET A 127 0.09 -9.99 -9.58
CA MET A 127 0.96 -11.15 -9.48
C MET A 127 0.18 -12.43 -9.12
N ILE A 128 -0.82 -12.33 -8.24
CA ILE A 128 -1.73 -13.44 -7.92
C ILE A 128 -2.52 -13.85 -9.17
N ARG A 129 -3.07 -12.88 -9.92
CA ARG A 129 -3.79 -13.16 -11.18
C ARG A 129 -2.89 -13.87 -12.20
N ARG A 130 -1.63 -13.45 -12.31
CA ARG A 130 -0.65 -14.11 -13.21
C ARG A 130 -0.40 -15.56 -12.81
N ILE A 131 -0.24 -15.84 -11.54
CA ILE A 131 -0.07 -17.22 -11.05
C ILE A 131 -1.29 -18.06 -11.43
N VAL A 132 -2.51 -17.58 -11.17
CA VAL A 132 -3.75 -18.29 -11.49
C VAL A 132 -3.87 -18.56 -12.99
N ARG A 133 -3.59 -17.57 -13.84
CA ARG A 133 -3.55 -17.74 -15.30
C ARG A 133 -2.48 -18.74 -15.74
N GLY A 134 -1.34 -18.78 -15.06
CA GLY A 134 -0.28 -19.74 -15.34
C GLY A 134 -0.67 -21.19 -15.13
N PHE A 135 -1.67 -21.47 -14.31
CA PHE A 135 -2.29 -22.78 -14.15
C PHE A 135 -3.40 -23.08 -15.16
N GLY A 136 -3.68 -22.14 -16.07
CA GLY A 136 -4.68 -22.32 -17.13
C GLY A 136 -6.09 -21.83 -16.78
N TYR A 137 -6.24 -21.09 -15.69
CA TYR A 137 -7.53 -20.50 -15.29
C TYR A 137 -7.66 -19.08 -15.84
N ASP A 138 -8.77 -18.79 -16.51
CA ASP A 138 -9.08 -17.51 -17.17
C ASP A 138 -10.08 -16.63 -16.40
N TRP A 139 -10.65 -17.16 -15.31
CA TRP A 139 -11.55 -16.38 -14.44
C TRP A 139 -10.78 -15.37 -13.60
N ASP A 140 -11.45 -14.30 -13.22
CA ASP A 140 -10.84 -13.30 -12.33
C ASP A 140 -10.77 -13.81 -10.89
N VAL A 141 -9.67 -13.41 -10.19
CA VAL A 141 -9.46 -13.81 -8.80
C VAL A 141 -10.53 -13.17 -7.91
N PRO A 142 -11.33 -13.97 -7.17
CA PRO A 142 -12.35 -13.43 -6.30
C PRO A 142 -11.73 -12.95 -4.98
N PHE A 143 -11.29 -11.68 -4.96
CA PHE A 143 -10.92 -11.06 -3.69
C PHE A 143 -12.16 -10.78 -2.86
N ASP A 144 -12.08 -10.99 -1.54
CA ASP A 144 -13.24 -10.94 -0.65
C ASP A 144 -13.79 -9.53 -0.49
N ARG A 145 -12.90 -8.51 -0.49
CA ARG A 145 -13.28 -7.08 -0.46
C ARG A 145 -12.19 -6.19 -1.04
N TYR A 146 -12.59 -4.98 -1.42
CA TYR A 146 -11.70 -3.91 -1.86
C TYR A 146 -11.87 -2.68 -0.96
N TYR A 147 -10.80 -1.92 -0.78
CA TYR A 147 -10.82 -0.64 -0.06
C TYR A 147 -9.72 0.27 -0.60
N GLU A 148 -9.87 1.56 -0.40
CA GLU A 148 -8.86 2.54 -0.76
C GLU A 148 -7.89 2.79 0.39
N ALA A 149 -6.62 2.93 0.08
CA ALA A 149 -5.58 3.25 1.05
C ALA A 149 -4.52 4.16 0.43
N TYR A 150 -3.86 4.97 1.27
CA TYR A 150 -2.74 5.78 0.81
C TYR A 150 -1.54 4.92 0.40
N SER A 151 -0.86 5.37 -0.65
CA SER A 151 0.39 4.77 -1.10
C SER A 151 1.58 5.43 -0.40
N PHE A 152 2.44 4.62 0.23
CA PHE A 152 3.67 5.09 0.86
C PHE A 152 4.94 4.73 0.05
N GLY A 153 4.76 4.27 -1.19
CA GLY A 153 5.87 3.77 -2.00
C GLY A 153 6.49 2.48 -1.45
N ASN A 154 7.71 2.22 -1.82
CA ASN A 154 8.46 1.04 -1.35
C ASN A 154 9.39 1.42 -0.19
N PRO A 155 9.65 0.50 0.75
CA PRO A 155 10.68 0.71 1.75
C PRO A 155 12.04 0.96 1.07
N PRO A 156 12.90 1.80 1.67
CA PRO A 156 14.23 2.00 1.14
C PRO A 156 14.96 0.63 1.08
N THR A 157 15.52 0.33 -0.07
CA THR A 157 16.45 -0.78 -0.17
C THR A 157 17.69 -0.40 0.62
N ASP A 158 18.05 -1.20 1.60
CA ASP A 158 19.29 -1.01 2.34
C ASP A 158 20.46 -0.99 1.34
N GLN A 159 21.10 0.16 1.26
CA GLN A 159 22.39 0.33 0.58
C GLN A 159 23.51 0.06 1.53
#